data_3cc1cffbf605d522b933fe726da616fc
#
_entry.id   3cc1cffbf605d522b933fe726da616fc
#
_cell.length_a   1.000
_cell.length_b   1.000
_cell.length_c   1.000
_cell.angle_alpha   90.00
_cell.angle_beta   90.00
_cell.angle_gamma   90.00
#
_symmetry.space_group_name_H-M   'P 1'
#
loop_
_entity.id
_entity.type
_entity.pdbx_description
1 polymer ?
#
loop_
_entity_poly.entity_id
_entity_poly.type
_entity_poly.pdbx_seq_one_letter_code
_entity_poly.pdbx_strand_id
1 'polypeptide(L)'
;MRSRPTHSMEATTVAVAVALALAAALAPTPARAQAPAPAHQIAEAVQAAPAPQRADATVLGFRADGSVVTLREGANELVCLADNPTQEGWSVACYHESLEPFMARGRELREQGVTDSGELAQRRWDEADAGTLAMPEKPAMLYVMTGDRFDAASGTVANGFLRWVIYSPWATPEDTGLPTAPTGPGAPWLMFPGTAGAHIMITPPPPGGPGN
;
A
#
# COMPACT_ATOMS: atom_id res chain seq x y z
N MET A 1 40.50 -22.58 74.83
CA MET A 1 40.83 -21.52 73.86
C MET A 1 41.14 -22.12 72.53
N ARG A 2 40.21 -22.05 71.59
CA ARG A 2 40.46 -22.40 70.14
C ARG A 2 39.65 -21.42 69.33
N SER A 3 40.33 -20.53 68.63
CA SER A 3 39.79 -19.62 67.63
C SER A 3 39.31 -20.38 66.37
N ARG A 4 38.15 -20.05 65.89
CA ARG A 4 37.69 -20.52 64.59
C ARG A 4 37.82 -19.35 63.55
N PRO A 5 38.33 -19.58 62.38
CA PRO A 5 38.35 -18.57 61.33
C PRO A 5 37.00 -18.50 60.59
N THR A 6 36.52 -17.27 60.41
CA THR A 6 35.45 -16.90 59.49
C THR A 6 36.09 -16.58 58.16
N HIS A 7 35.86 -17.39 57.13
CA HIS A 7 36.18 -16.99 55.75
C HIS A 7 35.21 -17.59 54.76
N SER A 8 34.86 -16.76 53.81
CA SER A 8 34.32 -17.02 52.45
C SER A 8 32.81 -17.27 52.33
N MET A 9 32.06 -16.18 52.25
CA MET A 9 30.77 -16.14 51.60
C MET A 9 30.56 -14.94 50.65
N GLU A 10 31.55 -14.09 50.39
CA GLU A 10 31.38 -12.90 49.56
C GLU A 10 31.84 -13.06 48.07
N ALA A 11 32.61 -14.09 47.75
CA ALA A 11 33.17 -14.23 46.40
C ALA A 11 32.21 -14.86 45.37
N THR A 12 31.16 -15.56 45.84
CA THR A 12 30.26 -16.31 44.93
C THR A 12 29.13 -15.44 44.38
N THR A 13 28.73 -14.40 45.06
CA THR A 13 27.61 -13.53 44.67
C THR A 13 27.98 -12.55 43.57
N VAL A 14 29.24 -12.10 43.50
CA VAL A 14 29.69 -11.16 42.44
C VAL A 14 29.86 -11.83 41.10
N ALA A 15 30.29 -13.10 41.06
CA ALA A 15 30.50 -13.83 39.84
C ALA A 15 29.17 -14.16 39.10
N VAL A 16 28.08 -14.39 39.82
CA VAL A 16 26.75 -14.69 39.22
C VAL A 16 26.13 -13.39 38.65
N ALA A 17 26.31 -12.24 39.27
CA ALA A 17 25.79 -10.96 38.80
C ALA A 17 26.45 -10.50 37.49
N VAL A 18 27.75 -10.74 37.30
CA VAL A 18 28.47 -10.40 36.06
C VAL A 18 28.11 -11.31 34.92
N ALA A 19 27.86 -12.61 35.19
CA ALA A 19 27.42 -13.58 34.12
C ALA A 19 26.02 -13.27 33.62
N LEU A 20 25.09 -12.80 34.45
CA LEU A 20 23.73 -12.41 34.01
C LEU A 20 23.73 -11.08 33.23
N ALA A 21 24.64 -10.16 33.52
CA ALA A 21 24.74 -8.90 32.77
C ALA A 21 25.30 -9.09 31.35
N LEU A 22 26.19 -10.08 31.11
CA LEU A 22 26.71 -10.39 29.77
C LEU A 22 25.71 -11.15 28.91
N ALA A 23 24.79 -11.93 29.48
CA ALA A 23 23.77 -12.66 28.73
C ALA A 23 22.66 -11.75 28.17
N ALA A 24 22.40 -10.60 28.79
CA ALA A 24 21.40 -9.64 28.34
C ALA A 24 21.86 -8.84 27.09
N ALA A 25 23.15 -8.79 26.78
CA ALA A 25 23.71 -8.06 25.65
C ALA A 25 23.63 -8.84 24.30
N LEU A 26 23.22 -10.13 24.35
CA LEU A 26 23.09 -11.01 23.16
C LEU A 26 21.64 -11.33 22.81
N ALA A 27 20.67 -10.54 23.30
CA ALA A 27 19.30 -10.67 22.81
C ALA A 27 19.31 -10.31 21.30
N PRO A 28 18.83 -11.21 20.40
CA PRO A 28 18.72 -10.87 19.00
C PRO A 28 17.83 -9.66 18.88
N THR A 29 18.36 -8.57 18.33
CA THR A 29 17.54 -7.44 17.88
C THR A 29 16.48 -8.03 16.94
N PRO A 30 15.17 -7.73 17.11
CA PRO A 30 14.16 -8.20 16.20
C PRO A 30 14.59 -7.80 14.78
N ALA A 31 14.73 -8.77 13.89
CA ALA A 31 15.02 -8.52 12.49
C ALA A 31 13.89 -7.63 11.96
N ARG A 32 14.20 -6.37 11.68
CA ARG A 32 13.26 -5.46 11.05
C ARG A 32 12.93 -6.07 9.68
N ALA A 33 11.65 -6.23 9.39
CA ALA A 33 11.23 -6.74 8.09
C ALA A 33 11.92 -5.89 7.00
N GLN A 34 12.73 -6.54 6.16
CA GLN A 34 13.46 -5.85 5.12
C GLN A 34 12.51 -5.64 3.94
N ALA A 35 12.38 -4.42 3.44
CA ALA A 35 11.60 -4.19 2.25
C ALA A 35 12.12 -5.07 1.09
N PRO A 36 11.25 -5.58 0.21
CA PRO A 36 11.68 -6.32 -0.97
C PRO A 36 12.69 -5.52 -1.80
N ALA A 37 13.59 -6.22 -2.51
CA ALA A 37 14.58 -5.57 -3.38
C ALA A 37 13.88 -4.65 -4.41
N PRO A 38 14.48 -3.51 -4.80
CA PRO A 38 13.89 -2.58 -5.76
C PRO A 38 13.42 -3.24 -7.07
N ALA A 39 14.19 -4.17 -7.61
CA ALA A 39 13.83 -4.89 -8.82
C ALA A 39 12.55 -5.74 -8.65
N HIS A 40 12.35 -6.34 -7.47
CA HIS A 40 11.14 -7.08 -7.15
C HIS A 40 9.93 -6.14 -7.07
N GLN A 41 10.06 -5.03 -6.33
CA GLN A 41 9.00 -4.03 -6.21
C GLN A 41 8.61 -3.42 -7.57
N ILE A 42 9.57 -3.15 -8.45
CA ILE A 42 9.30 -2.67 -9.81
C ILE A 42 8.50 -3.71 -10.60
N ALA A 43 8.91 -4.98 -10.54
CA ALA A 43 8.27 -6.05 -11.28
C ALA A 43 6.82 -6.32 -10.81
N GLU A 44 6.57 -6.24 -9.49
CA GLU A 44 5.23 -6.44 -8.94
C GLU A 44 4.31 -5.23 -9.17
N ALA A 45 4.81 -3.99 -8.97
CA ALA A 45 4.02 -2.78 -9.08
C ALA A 45 3.31 -2.64 -10.43
N VAL A 46 4.02 -2.98 -11.51
CA VAL A 46 3.48 -2.84 -12.86
C VAL A 46 2.46 -3.92 -13.25
N GLN A 47 2.18 -4.91 -12.38
CA GLN A 47 1.22 -5.97 -12.69
C GLN A 47 -0.20 -5.44 -12.89
N ALA A 48 -0.57 -4.34 -12.22
CA ALA A 48 -1.86 -3.70 -12.42
C ALA A 48 -1.97 -2.97 -13.78
N ALA A 49 -0.85 -2.54 -14.36
CA ALA A 49 -0.86 -1.80 -15.63
C ALA A 49 -1.13 -2.70 -16.84
N PRO A 50 -1.77 -2.16 -17.92
CA PRO A 50 -1.81 -2.80 -19.21
C PRO A 50 -0.41 -3.17 -19.71
N ALA A 51 -0.23 -4.38 -20.22
CA ALA A 51 1.08 -4.91 -20.58
C ALA A 51 1.94 -3.98 -21.47
N PRO A 52 1.39 -3.31 -22.50
CA PRO A 52 2.19 -2.40 -23.34
C PRO A 52 2.73 -1.15 -22.60
N GLN A 53 2.14 -0.78 -21.46
CA GLN A 53 2.49 0.45 -20.72
C GLN A 53 3.43 0.19 -19.54
N ARG A 54 3.68 -1.08 -19.20
CA ARG A 54 4.45 -1.48 -18.00
C ARG A 54 5.89 -1.00 -18.01
N ALA A 55 6.54 -1.04 -19.17
CA ALA A 55 7.97 -0.73 -19.29
C ALA A 55 8.27 0.74 -18.97
N ASP A 56 7.36 1.64 -19.39
CA ASP A 56 7.56 3.08 -19.34
C ASP A 56 6.81 3.77 -18.19
N ALA A 57 6.15 3.01 -17.30
CA ALA A 57 5.48 3.57 -16.15
C ALA A 57 6.48 4.03 -15.09
N THR A 58 6.20 5.17 -14.43
CA THR A 58 6.87 5.56 -13.18
C THR A 58 6.53 4.54 -12.10
N VAL A 59 7.51 4.14 -11.28
CA VAL A 59 7.29 3.17 -10.20
C VAL A 59 7.69 3.75 -8.87
N LEU A 60 6.74 3.79 -7.97
CA LEU A 60 6.90 4.10 -6.55
C LEU A 60 6.96 2.78 -5.76
N GLY A 61 7.83 2.72 -4.78
CA GLY A 61 7.96 1.58 -3.87
C GLY A 61 8.23 2.04 -2.44
N PHE A 62 8.57 1.09 -1.58
CA PHE A 62 8.72 1.31 -0.16
C PHE A 62 10.14 1.02 0.33
N ARG A 63 10.61 1.81 1.29
CA ARG A 63 11.75 1.48 2.13
C ARG A 63 11.32 0.59 3.30
N ALA A 64 12.31 0.05 4.03
CA ALA A 64 12.05 -0.79 5.20
C ALA A 64 11.31 -0.07 6.34
N ASP A 65 11.32 1.24 6.36
CA ASP A 65 10.58 2.07 7.33
C ASP A 65 9.14 2.39 6.89
N GLY A 66 8.74 1.91 5.69
CA GLY A 66 7.42 2.15 5.09
C GLY A 66 7.33 3.47 4.31
N SER A 67 8.40 4.27 4.26
CA SER A 67 8.40 5.50 3.46
C SER A 67 8.41 5.19 1.96
N VAL A 68 7.68 6.01 1.19
CA VAL A 68 7.59 5.87 -0.26
C VAL A 68 8.81 6.49 -0.95
N VAL A 69 9.28 5.84 -2.01
CA VAL A 69 10.41 6.29 -2.83
C VAL A 69 10.17 5.97 -4.29
N THR A 70 10.62 6.83 -5.18
CA THR A 70 10.66 6.53 -6.61
C THR A 70 11.75 5.50 -6.90
N LEU A 71 11.35 4.35 -7.42
CA LEU A 71 12.26 3.26 -7.81
C LEU A 71 12.63 3.32 -9.29
N ARG A 72 11.75 3.88 -10.12
CA ARG A 72 11.95 4.09 -11.55
C ARG A 72 11.17 5.32 -12.01
N GLU A 73 11.85 6.24 -12.68
CA GLU A 73 11.19 7.29 -13.46
C GLU A 73 10.67 6.69 -14.76
N GLY A 74 9.44 7.03 -15.14
CA GLY A 74 8.77 6.58 -16.36
C GLY A 74 8.79 7.60 -17.48
N ALA A 75 8.33 7.18 -18.65
CA ALA A 75 8.19 8.01 -19.85
C ALA A 75 6.74 8.10 -20.36
N ASN A 76 5.80 7.42 -19.69
CA ASN A 76 4.36 7.54 -19.96
C ASN A 76 3.62 8.13 -18.74
N GLU A 77 2.33 8.37 -18.90
CA GLU A 77 1.50 9.03 -17.88
C GLU A 77 1.05 8.10 -16.73
N LEU A 78 1.60 6.87 -16.62
CA LEU A 78 1.24 5.97 -15.52
C LEU A 78 2.22 6.03 -14.36
N VAL A 79 1.67 6.11 -13.16
CA VAL A 79 2.37 5.94 -11.88
C VAL A 79 1.90 4.64 -11.24
N CYS A 80 2.81 3.71 -10.99
CA CYS A 80 2.54 2.41 -10.36
C CYS A 80 3.11 2.38 -8.96
N LEU A 81 2.32 1.97 -7.97
CA LEU A 81 2.73 1.80 -6.58
C LEU A 81 2.85 0.32 -6.25
N ALA A 82 4.00 -0.08 -5.73
CA ALA A 82 4.28 -1.44 -5.26
C ALA A 82 3.43 -1.81 -4.04
N ASP A 83 3.43 -3.10 -3.71
CA ASP A 83 2.82 -3.60 -2.49
C ASP A 83 3.47 -2.99 -1.24
N ASN A 84 2.64 -2.61 -0.26
CA ASN A 84 3.13 -2.03 0.97
C ASN A 84 3.47 -3.15 1.97
N PRO A 85 4.75 -3.40 2.28
CA PRO A 85 5.17 -4.51 3.13
C PRO A 85 4.74 -4.38 4.60
N THR A 86 4.15 -3.24 4.98
CA THR A 86 3.62 -3.01 6.33
C THR A 86 2.11 -3.23 6.44
N GLN A 87 1.44 -3.53 5.32
CA GLN A 87 -0.01 -3.80 5.26
C GLN A 87 -0.27 -5.29 5.04
N GLU A 88 -1.41 -5.76 5.53
CA GLU A 88 -1.85 -7.14 5.27
C GLU A 88 -2.42 -7.28 3.86
N GLY A 89 -2.16 -8.45 3.25
CA GLY A 89 -2.56 -8.76 1.88
C GLY A 89 -1.64 -8.16 0.85
N TRP A 90 -1.69 -8.69 -0.37
CA TRP A 90 -0.92 -8.17 -1.50
C TRP A 90 -1.81 -7.31 -2.40
N SER A 91 -1.37 -6.08 -2.67
CA SER A 91 -2.11 -5.14 -3.51
C SER A 91 -1.18 -4.14 -4.18
N VAL A 92 -1.30 -4.00 -5.49
CA VAL A 92 -0.59 -2.98 -6.28
C VAL A 92 -1.58 -2.14 -7.09
N ALA A 93 -1.19 -0.91 -7.40
CA ALA A 93 -2.05 -0.01 -8.15
C ALA A 93 -1.24 0.77 -9.19
N CYS A 94 -1.83 1.00 -10.36
CA CYS A 94 -1.31 1.91 -11.38
C CYS A 94 -2.38 2.93 -11.73
N TYR A 95 -2.04 4.20 -11.78
CA TYR A 95 -2.98 5.27 -12.07
C TYR A 95 -2.37 6.33 -12.99
N HIS A 96 -3.24 7.07 -13.66
CA HIS A 96 -2.83 8.21 -14.48
C HIS A 96 -2.21 9.30 -13.59
N GLU A 97 -1.12 9.90 -14.01
CA GLU A 97 -0.34 10.88 -13.25
C GLU A 97 -1.16 12.08 -12.72
N SER A 98 -2.25 12.46 -13.42
CA SER A 98 -3.16 13.52 -12.96
C SER A 98 -3.83 13.21 -11.61
N LEU A 99 -3.83 11.94 -11.18
CA LEU A 99 -4.29 11.52 -9.85
C LEU A 99 -3.19 11.61 -8.78
N GLU A 100 -1.93 11.85 -9.16
CA GLU A 100 -0.81 11.82 -8.21
C GLU A 100 -1.00 12.77 -7.03
N PRO A 101 -1.46 14.03 -7.18
CA PRO A 101 -1.70 14.89 -6.02
C PRO A 101 -2.64 14.28 -4.99
N PHE A 102 -3.76 13.69 -5.46
CA PHE A 102 -4.75 13.05 -4.61
C PHE A 102 -4.24 11.75 -3.96
N MET A 103 -3.46 10.95 -4.69
CA MET A 103 -2.87 9.70 -4.20
C MET A 103 -1.72 9.98 -3.22
N ALA A 104 -0.85 10.94 -3.53
CA ALA A 104 0.23 11.39 -2.65
C ALA A 104 -0.32 11.91 -1.32
N ARG A 105 -1.36 12.75 -1.37
CA ARG A 105 -2.01 13.25 -0.16
C ARG A 105 -2.53 12.14 0.74
N GLY A 106 -3.07 11.09 0.15
CA GLY A 106 -3.49 9.90 0.90
C GLY A 106 -2.33 9.18 1.59
N ARG A 107 -1.15 9.12 0.97
CA ARG A 107 0.07 8.56 1.58
C ARG A 107 0.56 9.44 2.74
N GLU A 108 0.65 10.75 2.53
CA GLU A 108 1.04 11.70 3.58
C GLU A 108 0.15 11.64 4.81
N LEU A 109 -1.17 11.56 4.63
CA LEU A 109 -2.11 11.43 5.76
C LEU A 109 -1.88 10.14 6.54
N ARG A 110 -1.57 9.03 5.87
CA ARG A 110 -1.20 7.77 6.53
C ARG A 110 0.10 7.89 7.31
N GLU A 111 1.11 8.56 6.77
CA GLU A 111 2.37 8.86 7.46
C GLU A 111 2.14 9.73 8.71
N GLN A 112 1.12 10.60 8.68
CA GLN A 112 0.66 11.41 9.81
C GLN A 112 -0.19 10.61 10.82
N GLY A 113 -0.41 9.31 10.59
CA GLY A 113 -1.13 8.42 11.50
C GLY A 113 -2.64 8.30 11.25
N VAL A 114 -3.17 8.83 10.15
CA VAL A 114 -4.58 8.62 9.76
C VAL A 114 -4.74 7.21 9.22
N THR A 115 -5.31 6.30 10.00
CA THR A 115 -5.51 4.89 9.63
C THR A 115 -6.93 4.56 9.17
N ASP A 116 -7.93 5.34 9.63
CA ASP A 116 -9.32 5.16 9.21
C ASP A 116 -9.50 5.60 7.76
N SER A 117 -10.06 4.71 6.93
CA SER A 117 -10.23 4.94 5.50
C SER A 117 -11.28 6.00 5.19
N GLY A 118 -12.33 6.12 6.01
CA GLY A 118 -13.38 7.13 5.86
C GLY A 118 -12.84 8.52 6.19
N GLU A 119 -12.13 8.66 7.30
CA GLU A 119 -11.47 9.91 7.68
C GLU A 119 -10.45 10.36 6.61
N LEU A 120 -9.64 9.42 6.10
CA LEU A 120 -8.67 9.69 5.06
C LEU A 120 -9.33 10.14 3.76
N ALA A 121 -10.46 9.55 3.40
CA ALA A 121 -11.25 9.99 2.25
C ALA A 121 -11.82 11.39 2.45
N GLN A 122 -12.49 11.62 3.60
CA GLN A 122 -13.13 12.90 3.90
C GLN A 122 -12.14 14.07 3.92
N ARG A 123 -10.99 13.91 4.57
CA ARG A 123 -9.96 14.97 4.59
C ARG A 123 -9.51 15.37 3.18
N ARG A 124 -9.28 14.40 2.30
CA ARG A 124 -8.91 14.69 0.90
C ARG A 124 -10.04 15.35 0.12
N TRP A 125 -11.29 14.97 0.37
CA TRP A 125 -12.44 15.60 -0.27
C TRP A 125 -12.60 17.05 0.18
N ASP A 126 -12.49 17.32 1.48
CA ASP A 126 -12.57 18.67 2.05
C ASP A 126 -11.46 19.58 1.47
N GLU A 127 -10.22 19.05 1.35
CA GLU A 127 -9.10 19.76 0.74
C GLU A 127 -9.31 20.04 -0.77
N ALA A 128 -9.90 19.08 -1.50
CA ALA A 128 -10.23 19.23 -2.91
C ALA A 128 -11.38 20.23 -3.11
N ASP A 129 -12.43 20.19 -2.29
CA ASP A 129 -13.56 21.11 -2.32
C ASP A 129 -13.13 22.55 -1.96
N ALA A 130 -12.13 22.68 -1.09
CA ALA A 130 -11.50 23.96 -0.77
C ALA A 130 -10.53 24.46 -1.85
N GLY A 131 -10.26 23.66 -2.90
CA GLY A 131 -9.32 23.98 -3.98
C GLY A 131 -7.84 23.92 -3.56
N THR A 132 -7.53 23.33 -2.40
CA THR A 132 -6.16 23.18 -1.89
C THR A 132 -5.50 21.87 -2.33
N LEU A 133 -6.30 20.88 -2.74
CA LEU A 133 -5.83 19.61 -3.32
C LEU A 133 -6.29 19.52 -4.78
N ALA A 134 -5.33 19.40 -5.69
CA ALA A 134 -5.63 19.30 -7.12
C ALA A 134 -6.29 17.95 -7.45
N MET A 135 -7.36 18.01 -8.25
CA MET A 135 -8.06 16.85 -8.80
C MET A 135 -7.92 16.84 -10.33
N PRO A 136 -8.00 15.67 -10.99
CA PRO A 136 -7.98 15.62 -12.45
C PRO A 136 -9.22 16.34 -13.04
N GLU A 137 -8.99 17.16 -14.07
CA GLU A 137 -10.06 17.86 -14.79
C GLU A 137 -10.87 16.94 -15.73
N LYS A 138 -10.29 15.81 -16.08
CA LYS A 138 -10.90 14.79 -16.95
C LYS A 138 -10.92 13.45 -16.23
N PRO A 139 -11.81 12.52 -16.65
CA PRO A 139 -11.79 11.17 -16.11
C PRO A 139 -10.39 10.54 -16.16
N ALA A 140 -9.92 10.01 -15.04
CA ALA A 140 -8.58 9.47 -14.89
C ALA A 140 -8.62 8.01 -14.40
N MET A 141 -7.84 7.16 -15.05
CA MET A 141 -7.83 5.72 -14.81
C MET A 141 -6.99 5.34 -13.61
N LEU A 142 -7.50 4.41 -12.80
CA LEU A 142 -6.79 3.67 -11.77
C LEU A 142 -7.05 2.17 -11.98
N TYR A 143 -5.97 1.40 -12.05
CA TYR A 143 -5.96 -0.06 -12.05
C TYR A 143 -5.55 -0.54 -10.67
N VAL A 144 -6.31 -1.44 -10.05
CA VAL A 144 -5.97 -2.05 -8.75
C VAL A 144 -5.93 -3.56 -8.92
N MET A 145 -4.79 -4.16 -8.64
CA MET A 145 -4.65 -5.61 -8.62
C MET A 145 -4.41 -6.07 -7.18
N THR A 146 -5.22 -7.04 -6.76
CA THR A 146 -5.05 -7.76 -5.50
C THR A 146 -4.77 -9.23 -5.76
N GLY A 147 -4.23 -9.95 -4.82
CA GLY A 147 -3.93 -11.38 -4.94
C GLY A 147 -3.28 -11.91 -3.67
N ASP A 148 -2.78 -13.13 -3.72
CA ASP A 148 -2.11 -13.72 -2.56
C ASP A 148 -0.64 -13.27 -2.48
N ARG A 149 0.05 -13.25 -3.63
CA ARG A 149 1.46 -12.86 -3.75
C ARG A 149 1.86 -12.70 -5.22
N PHE A 150 2.91 -11.95 -5.46
CA PHE A 150 3.64 -11.91 -6.73
C PHE A 150 4.75 -12.95 -6.74
N ASP A 151 4.83 -13.75 -7.80
CA ASP A 151 5.94 -14.67 -8.06
C ASP A 151 6.86 -14.05 -9.12
N ALA A 152 8.04 -13.59 -8.69
CA ALA A 152 9.02 -12.94 -9.56
C ALA A 152 9.64 -13.92 -10.58
N ALA A 153 9.66 -15.23 -10.31
CA ALA A 153 10.24 -16.21 -11.24
C ALA A 153 9.34 -16.44 -12.45
N SER A 154 8.03 -16.46 -12.25
CA SER A 154 7.03 -16.61 -13.33
C SER A 154 6.50 -15.26 -13.84
N GLY A 155 6.69 -14.17 -13.11
CA GLY A 155 6.11 -12.86 -13.40
C GLY A 155 4.59 -12.82 -13.24
N THR A 156 4.01 -13.69 -12.39
CA THR A 156 2.56 -13.82 -12.22
C THR A 156 2.11 -13.54 -10.79
N VAL A 157 0.83 -13.20 -10.64
CA VAL A 157 0.18 -12.99 -9.34
C VAL A 157 -0.73 -14.17 -9.04
N ALA A 158 -0.49 -14.86 -7.93
CA ALA A 158 -1.35 -15.95 -7.48
C ALA A 158 -2.71 -15.40 -7.06
N ASN A 159 -3.80 -16.00 -7.58
CA ASN A 159 -5.17 -15.55 -7.39
C ASN A 159 -5.36 -14.05 -7.71
N GLY A 160 -4.63 -13.56 -8.73
CA GLY A 160 -4.64 -12.16 -9.15
C GLY A 160 -6.03 -11.71 -9.60
N PHE A 161 -6.48 -10.58 -9.09
CA PHE A 161 -7.79 -10.00 -9.38
C PHE A 161 -7.63 -8.52 -9.70
N LEU A 162 -7.91 -8.14 -10.95
CA LEU A 162 -7.79 -6.77 -11.46
C LEU A 162 -9.16 -6.08 -11.43
N ARG A 163 -9.21 -4.90 -10.80
CA ARG A 163 -10.35 -3.97 -10.84
C ARG A 163 -9.96 -2.72 -11.61
N TRP A 164 -10.94 -2.14 -12.29
CA TRP A 164 -10.82 -0.85 -12.96
C TRP A 164 -11.62 0.21 -12.23
N VAL A 165 -11.01 1.36 -12.05
CA VAL A 165 -11.60 2.51 -11.37
C VAL A 165 -11.37 3.72 -12.27
N ILE A 166 -12.42 4.45 -12.59
CA ILE A 166 -12.30 5.68 -13.39
C ILE A 166 -12.73 6.83 -12.49
N TYR A 167 -11.77 7.60 -12.00
CA TYR A 167 -12.06 8.80 -11.24
C TYR A 167 -12.74 9.84 -12.13
N SER A 168 -13.88 10.33 -11.67
CA SER A 168 -14.68 11.39 -12.29
C SER A 168 -15.11 12.33 -11.17
N PRO A 169 -14.21 13.21 -10.69
CA PRO A 169 -14.47 14.05 -9.53
C PRO A 169 -15.79 14.80 -9.66
N TRP A 170 -16.54 14.83 -8.55
CA TRP A 170 -17.87 15.44 -8.40
C TRP A 170 -18.98 14.88 -9.31
N ALA A 171 -18.72 13.82 -10.09
CA ALA A 171 -19.74 13.24 -10.95
C ALA A 171 -20.95 12.72 -10.15
N THR A 172 -22.13 12.89 -10.74
CA THR A 172 -23.42 12.46 -10.19
C THR A 172 -24.05 11.34 -11.04
N PRO A 173 -25.07 10.64 -10.56
CA PRO A 173 -25.84 9.71 -11.36
C PRO A 173 -26.46 10.36 -12.60
N GLU A 174 -26.88 11.62 -12.50
CA GLU A 174 -27.44 12.39 -13.61
C GLU A 174 -26.40 12.67 -14.70
N ASP A 175 -25.15 12.91 -14.32
CA ASP A 175 -24.04 13.13 -15.28
C ASP A 175 -23.65 11.85 -16.02
N THR A 176 -23.74 10.70 -15.31
CA THR A 176 -23.17 9.44 -15.80
C THR A 176 -24.20 8.41 -16.28
N GLY A 177 -25.45 8.53 -15.83
CA GLY A 177 -26.48 7.50 -16.04
C GLY A 177 -26.22 6.20 -15.28
N LEU A 178 -25.23 6.18 -14.35
CA LEU A 178 -24.84 4.98 -13.61
C LEU A 178 -25.62 4.83 -12.30
N PRO A 179 -25.89 3.59 -11.86
CA PRO A 179 -26.41 3.32 -10.53
C PRO A 179 -25.33 3.61 -9.48
N THR A 180 -25.73 3.88 -8.22
CA THR A 180 -24.84 4.14 -7.08
C THR A 180 -24.49 2.87 -6.29
N ALA A 181 -24.88 1.71 -6.79
CA ALA A 181 -24.55 0.40 -6.23
C ALA A 181 -24.34 -0.61 -7.35
N PRO A 182 -23.56 -1.68 -7.14
CA PRO A 182 -23.34 -2.72 -8.15
C PRO A 182 -24.65 -3.43 -8.48
N THR A 183 -24.96 -3.60 -9.77
CA THR A 183 -26.15 -4.30 -10.28
C THR A 183 -25.86 -5.72 -10.76
N GLY A 184 -24.59 -6.11 -10.83
CA GLY A 184 -24.13 -7.43 -11.21
C GLY A 184 -22.61 -7.47 -11.40
N PRO A 185 -22.03 -8.68 -11.59
CA PRO A 185 -20.60 -8.83 -11.82
C PRO A 185 -20.13 -8.06 -13.07
N GLY A 186 -19.09 -7.25 -12.93
CA GLY A 186 -18.55 -6.45 -14.01
C GLY A 186 -19.36 -5.22 -14.40
N ALA A 187 -20.59 -5.07 -13.91
CA ALA A 187 -21.42 -3.91 -14.22
C ALA A 187 -20.81 -2.64 -13.61
N PRO A 188 -20.64 -1.55 -14.38
CA PRO A 188 -20.15 -0.29 -13.85
C PRO A 188 -21.17 0.37 -12.94
N TRP A 189 -20.69 1.01 -11.86
CA TRP A 189 -21.50 1.78 -10.93
C TRP A 189 -20.68 2.96 -10.36
N LEU A 190 -21.35 4.02 -9.95
CA LEU A 190 -20.75 5.25 -9.44
C LEU A 190 -20.64 5.18 -7.91
N MET A 191 -19.40 5.21 -7.41
CA MET A 191 -19.09 5.24 -5.98
C MET A 191 -18.81 6.67 -5.54
N PHE A 192 -19.33 7.06 -4.36
CA PHE A 192 -19.20 8.39 -3.77
C PHE A 192 -19.69 9.55 -4.65
N PRO A 193 -20.90 9.47 -5.22
CA PRO A 193 -21.43 10.48 -6.13
C PRO A 193 -21.40 11.89 -5.53
N GLY A 194 -21.08 12.89 -6.34
CA GLY A 194 -21.07 14.31 -5.95
C GLY A 194 -19.89 14.73 -5.06
N THR A 195 -18.94 13.84 -4.76
CA THR A 195 -17.72 14.15 -3.99
C THR A 195 -16.51 14.29 -4.90
N ALA A 196 -15.43 14.91 -4.41
CA ALA A 196 -14.15 14.93 -5.10
C ALA A 196 -13.61 13.50 -5.38
N GLY A 197 -13.98 12.53 -4.55
CA GLY A 197 -13.61 11.13 -4.72
C GLY A 197 -14.57 10.31 -5.58
N ALA A 198 -15.54 10.92 -6.27
CA ALA A 198 -16.46 10.20 -7.16
C ALA A 198 -15.70 9.42 -8.23
N HIS A 199 -16.05 8.14 -8.38
CA HIS A 199 -15.42 7.28 -9.36
C HIS A 199 -16.33 6.15 -9.82
N ILE A 200 -16.12 5.71 -11.05
CA ILE A 200 -16.81 4.56 -11.64
C ILE A 200 -16.02 3.30 -11.30
N MET A 201 -16.68 2.39 -10.60
CA MET A 201 -16.14 1.06 -10.26
C MET A 201 -16.54 0.04 -11.30
N ILE A 202 -15.57 -0.75 -11.77
CA ILE A 202 -15.78 -1.91 -12.63
C ILE A 202 -15.03 -3.08 -11.99
N THR A 203 -15.78 -4.01 -11.40
CA THR A 203 -15.25 -5.16 -10.69
C THR A 203 -15.62 -6.44 -11.46
N PRO A 204 -14.74 -6.96 -12.33
CA PRO A 204 -15.01 -8.18 -13.06
C PRO A 204 -15.31 -9.36 -12.12
N PRO A 205 -16.02 -10.40 -12.56
CA PRO A 205 -16.12 -11.63 -11.77
C PRO A 205 -14.72 -12.23 -11.57
N PRO A 206 -14.44 -12.86 -10.41
CA PRO A 206 -13.17 -13.56 -10.21
C PRO A 206 -13.00 -14.67 -11.24
N PRO A 207 -11.76 -15.00 -11.65
CA PRO A 207 -11.49 -16.09 -12.56
C PRO A 207 -12.15 -17.40 -12.08
N GLY A 208 -12.95 -18.05 -12.95
CA GLY A 208 -13.70 -19.27 -12.59
C GLY A 208 -14.99 -19.05 -11.81
N GLY A 209 -15.42 -17.82 -11.60
CA GLY A 209 -16.74 -17.49 -11.04
C GLY A 209 -17.89 -17.75 -12.04
N PRO A 210 -19.15 -17.88 -11.56
CA PRO A 210 -20.31 -18.06 -12.41
C PRO A 210 -20.45 -16.83 -13.33
N GLY A 211 -20.27 -17.04 -14.64
CA GLY A 211 -20.33 -15.99 -15.67
C GLY A 211 -19.19 -16.01 -16.71
N ASN A 212 -18.23 -16.91 -16.58
CA ASN A 212 -17.20 -17.22 -17.60
C ASN A 212 -17.41 -18.60 -18.15
#